data_059e86326ceaedbcb14cf8c2f9c51cbc
#
_entry.id   059e86326ceaedbcb14cf8c2f9c51cbc
#
_cell.length_a   1.000
_cell.length_b   1.000
_cell.length_c   1.000
_cell.angle_alpha   90.00
_cell.angle_beta   90.00
_cell.angle_gamma   90.00
#
_symmetry.space_group_name_H-M   'P 1'
#
loop_
_entity.id
_entity.type
_entity.pdbx_description
1 polymer ?
#
loop_
_entity_poly.entity_id
_entity_poly.type
_entity_poly.pdbx_seq_one_letter_code
_entity_poly.pdbx_strand_id
1 'polypeptide(L)'
;MRIAYIAAGAANMYCGSCIHDNALAAALIKKGHEVALIPTYTPLRTDEANVTLDQVFYGGINVYLEQKFSFFRHTPWLLDKLFNSRALLNLASRFSASTNAKDLGALTVSVLQGEEGRQKKELAKLIQWLQESYRPEIAQLTNSMFLGMAREIKKALGVPLLCAVQGEDIFLSELVEPYKSQARRLMRERAKDVDGFIATSQYYADFMADFLQVPIDKMHVVRLGINLQGHGVQQNLNGNTKFVIGYLARICPEKGLHLLVEAFHQLTQKLGKNATQLKAAGYLGERDRGYFENIVKQIDALGLNDAFQYYGEVTRHEKINFLNSLHVLSVPTTYKEPKGLSILEALANGVPVVQPRHGTFPELLLSTGGGILVEPNSSKAIAEGIEKLMLDAELRKQLGQKGKSGVQRLFSDELMAEATVEVYQKYLARSDAFRHSYFAAAASP
;
A
#
# COMPACT_ATOMS: atom_id res chain seq x y z
N MET A 1 16.24 12.00 -14.63
CA MET A 1 16.84 10.79 -14.00
C MET A 1 16.20 9.55 -14.55
N ARG A 2 16.98 8.48 -14.74
CA ARG A 2 16.48 7.13 -15.02
C ARG A 2 16.32 6.36 -13.70
N ILE A 3 15.10 5.97 -13.40
CA ILE A 3 14.72 5.42 -12.10
C ILE A 3 14.22 3.98 -12.30
N ALA A 4 14.87 3.01 -11.67
CA ALA A 4 14.37 1.64 -11.62
C ALA A 4 13.53 1.48 -10.34
N TYR A 5 12.22 1.32 -10.48
CA TYR A 5 11.30 1.11 -9.36
C TYR A 5 10.79 -0.33 -9.37
N ILE A 6 11.29 -1.15 -8.46
CA ILE A 6 10.97 -2.58 -8.37
C ILE A 6 9.74 -2.75 -7.49
N ALA A 7 8.63 -3.15 -8.10
CA ALA A 7 7.32 -3.27 -7.47
C ALA A 7 6.89 -4.73 -7.28
N ALA A 8 6.09 -5.02 -6.26
CA ALA A 8 5.73 -6.39 -5.91
C ALA A 8 4.72 -7.04 -6.89
N GLY A 9 3.72 -6.28 -7.30
CA GLY A 9 2.48 -6.86 -7.83
C GLY A 9 1.60 -7.44 -6.72
N ALA A 10 0.33 -7.66 -6.97
CA ALA A 10 -0.64 -8.07 -5.96
C ALA A 10 -1.62 -9.16 -6.43
N ALA A 11 -1.16 -10.10 -7.26
CA ALA A 11 -1.95 -11.27 -7.69
C ALA A 11 -3.40 -10.94 -8.08
N ASN A 12 -3.59 -9.90 -8.92
CA ASN A 12 -4.90 -9.38 -9.35
C ASN A 12 -5.75 -8.72 -8.24
N MET A 13 -5.23 -8.49 -7.04
CA MET A 13 -5.93 -7.74 -6.00
C MET A 13 -5.62 -6.24 -6.11
N TYR A 14 -6.58 -5.39 -5.76
CA TYR A 14 -6.28 -4.00 -5.46
C TYR A 14 -5.49 -3.92 -4.16
N CYS A 15 -4.26 -3.46 -4.26
CA CYS A 15 -3.35 -3.32 -3.13
C CYS A 15 -2.95 -1.85 -2.97
N GLY A 16 -3.06 -1.31 -1.77
CA GLY A 16 -2.68 0.08 -1.51
C GLY A 16 -1.22 0.40 -1.83
N SER A 17 -0.32 -0.57 -1.79
CA SER A 17 1.07 -0.38 -2.24
C SER A 17 1.17 -0.29 -3.76
N CYS A 18 0.43 -1.13 -4.50
CA CYS A 18 0.43 -1.07 -5.96
C CYS A 18 -0.18 0.24 -6.49
N ILE A 19 -1.24 0.74 -5.85
CA ILE A 19 -1.85 2.04 -6.18
C ILE A 19 -0.84 3.17 -5.93
N HIS A 20 -0.19 3.17 -4.76
CA HIS A 20 0.85 4.13 -4.41
C HIS A 20 2.02 4.11 -5.41
N ASP A 21 2.56 2.92 -5.70
CA ASP A 21 3.73 2.77 -6.57
C ASP A 21 3.42 3.26 -8.00
N ASN A 22 2.23 2.94 -8.51
CA ASN A 22 1.77 3.39 -9.81
C ASN A 22 1.54 4.92 -9.85
N ALA A 23 0.90 5.49 -8.82
CA ALA A 23 0.67 6.93 -8.73
C ALA A 23 2.00 7.71 -8.66
N LEU A 24 2.95 7.24 -7.85
CA LEU A 24 4.29 7.84 -7.76
C LEU A 24 5.04 7.74 -9.09
N ALA A 25 5.06 6.57 -9.73
CA ALA A 25 5.73 6.39 -11.02
C ALA A 25 5.12 7.28 -12.11
N ALA A 26 3.79 7.35 -12.19
CA ALA A 26 3.07 8.21 -13.13
C ALA A 26 3.39 9.70 -12.92
N ALA A 27 3.42 10.15 -11.65
CA ALA A 27 3.75 11.53 -11.31
C ALA A 27 5.23 11.86 -11.62
N LEU A 28 6.16 10.94 -11.39
CA LEU A 28 7.57 11.10 -11.75
C LEU A 28 7.76 11.19 -13.28
N ILE A 29 7.04 10.35 -14.05
CA ILE A 29 7.05 10.40 -15.53
C ILE A 29 6.51 11.77 -16.00
N LYS A 30 5.40 12.24 -15.44
CA LYS A 30 4.82 13.56 -15.74
C LYS A 30 5.81 14.72 -15.47
N LYS A 31 6.71 14.54 -14.50
CA LYS A 31 7.79 15.50 -14.19
C LYS A 31 9.03 15.36 -15.09
N GLY A 32 8.98 14.51 -16.11
CA GLY A 32 10.07 14.35 -17.10
C GLY A 32 11.17 13.38 -16.66
N HIS A 33 10.91 12.52 -15.67
CA HIS A 33 11.83 11.44 -15.34
C HIS A 33 11.51 10.19 -16.18
N GLU A 34 12.54 9.43 -16.51
CA GLU A 34 12.42 8.12 -17.14
C GLU A 34 12.26 7.07 -16.02
N VAL A 35 11.08 6.47 -15.90
CA VAL A 35 10.78 5.52 -14.82
C VAL A 35 10.43 4.17 -15.38
N ALA A 36 11.18 3.15 -15.00
CA ALA A 36 10.80 1.76 -15.19
C ALA A 36 10.13 1.25 -13.92
N LEU A 37 8.79 1.21 -13.90
CA LEU A 37 8.05 0.52 -12.85
C LEU A 37 7.99 -0.97 -13.19
N ILE A 38 8.82 -1.75 -12.48
CA ILE A 38 9.15 -3.14 -12.79
C ILE A 38 8.32 -4.07 -11.91
N PRO A 39 7.28 -4.73 -12.45
CA PRO A 39 6.52 -5.72 -11.67
C PRO A 39 7.34 -6.98 -11.46
N THR A 40 7.34 -7.52 -10.22
CA THR A 40 8.05 -8.76 -9.92
C THR A 40 7.14 -9.99 -10.01
N TYR A 41 6.32 -10.29 -9.04
CA TYR A 41 5.56 -11.56 -9.02
C TYR A 41 4.41 -11.63 -10.01
N THR A 42 3.66 -10.54 -10.17
CA THR A 42 2.48 -10.42 -11.03
C THR A 42 2.36 -9.00 -11.56
N PRO A 43 1.63 -8.77 -12.67
CA PRO A 43 1.30 -7.41 -13.08
C PRO A 43 0.65 -6.62 -11.95
N LEU A 44 0.90 -5.32 -11.87
CA LEU A 44 0.22 -4.45 -10.94
C LEU A 44 -1.23 -4.27 -11.37
N ARG A 45 -2.12 -4.25 -10.39
CA ARG A 45 -3.50 -3.84 -10.57
C ARG A 45 -3.74 -2.52 -9.86
N THR A 46 -4.17 -1.53 -10.62
CA THR A 46 -4.48 -0.18 -10.16
C THR A 46 -5.82 0.26 -10.73
N ASP A 47 -6.46 1.21 -10.11
CA ASP A 47 -7.68 1.85 -10.59
C ASP A 47 -7.39 3.12 -11.43
N GLU A 48 -6.13 3.37 -11.73
CA GLU A 48 -5.62 4.43 -12.60
C GLU A 48 -4.96 3.87 -13.86
N ALA A 49 -4.50 4.75 -14.76
CA ALA A 49 -3.69 4.35 -15.90
C ALA A 49 -2.43 3.63 -15.40
N ASN A 50 -2.24 2.40 -15.85
CA ASN A 50 -1.13 1.57 -15.43
C ASN A 50 0.14 1.93 -16.22
N VAL A 51 1.20 2.34 -15.52
CA VAL A 51 2.50 2.72 -16.11
C VAL A 51 3.58 1.66 -15.90
N THR A 52 3.20 0.44 -15.51
CA THR A 52 4.17 -0.66 -15.36
C THR A 52 4.71 -1.15 -16.68
N LEU A 53 5.94 -1.65 -16.66
CA LEU A 53 6.50 -2.40 -17.79
C LEU A 53 5.66 -3.67 -18.07
N ASP A 54 5.60 -4.03 -19.34
CA ASP A 54 4.92 -5.25 -19.77
C ASP A 54 5.63 -6.53 -19.34
N GLN A 55 6.93 -6.44 -19.08
CA GLN A 55 7.77 -7.56 -18.65
C GLN A 55 7.69 -7.73 -17.14
N VAL A 56 7.39 -8.95 -16.69
CA VAL A 56 7.38 -9.34 -15.27
C VAL A 56 8.66 -10.11 -14.97
N PHE A 57 9.41 -9.65 -13.97
CA PHE A 57 10.52 -10.39 -13.37
C PHE A 57 10.03 -11.15 -12.14
N TYR A 58 10.67 -12.25 -11.76
CA TYR A 58 10.17 -13.11 -10.68
C TYR A 58 8.75 -13.62 -10.93
N GLY A 59 8.38 -13.96 -12.17
CA GLY A 59 7.03 -14.41 -12.49
C GLY A 59 6.53 -15.46 -11.49
N GLY A 60 5.33 -15.26 -10.93
CA GLY A 60 4.82 -16.03 -9.80
C GLY A 60 4.82 -17.54 -10.03
N ILE A 61 4.69 -18.02 -11.29
CA ILE A 61 4.81 -19.43 -11.66
C ILE A 61 6.24 -19.91 -11.50
N ASN A 62 7.23 -19.20 -12.05
CA ASN A 62 8.64 -19.58 -11.95
C ASN A 62 9.09 -19.61 -10.50
N VAL A 63 8.73 -18.57 -9.72
CA VAL A 63 9.05 -18.48 -8.29
C VAL A 63 8.45 -19.68 -7.52
N TYR A 64 7.21 -20.07 -7.81
CA TYR A 64 6.57 -21.22 -7.19
C TYR A 64 7.26 -22.53 -7.58
N LEU A 65 7.57 -22.72 -8.86
CA LEU A 65 8.24 -23.92 -9.37
C LEU A 65 9.66 -24.05 -8.81
N GLU A 66 10.44 -22.97 -8.77
CA GLU A 66 11.78 -22.92 -8.16
C GLU A 66 11.74 -23.20 -6.66
N GLN A 67 10.66 -22.78 -5.97
CA GLN A 67 10.46 -23.07 -4.55
C GLN A 67 10.19 -24.55 -4.29
N LYS A 68 9.38 -25.21 -5.12
CA LYS A 68 8.94 -26.60 -4.92
C LYS A 68 9.88 -27.63 -5.55
N PHE A 69 10.46 -27.33 -6.72
CA PHE A 69 11.22 -28.29 -7.52
C PHE A 69 12.62 -27.78 -7.88
N SER A 70 13.66 -28.47 -7.43
CA SER A 70 15.05 -28.07 -7.68
C SER A 70 15.44 -28.03 -9.16
N PHE A 71 14.81 -28.84 -10.00
CA PHE A 71 15.05 -28.87 -11.45
C PHE A 71 14.81 -27.51 -12.10
N PHE A 72 13.74 -26.79 -11.72
CA PHE A 72 13.41 -25.48 -12.33
C PHE A 72 14.41 -24.36 -11.98
N ARG A 73 15.25 -24.54 -10.97
CA ARG A 73 16.34 -23.60 -10.63
C ARG A 73 17.45 -23.56 -11.68
N HIS A 74 17.51 -24.55 -12.57
CA HIS A 74 18.57 -24.73 -13.56
C HIS A 74 18.02 -24.80 -14.99
N THR A 75 16.73 -24.54 -15.23
CA THR A 75 16.14 -24.54 -16.57
C THR A 75 16.66 -23.40 -17.43
N PRO A 76 16.84 -23.59 -18.78
CA PRO A 76 17.21 -22.53 -19.69
C PRO A 76 16.17 -21.39 -19.71
N TRP A 77 16.62 -20.16 -19.84
CA TRP A 77 15.80 -18.95 -19.82
C TRP A 77 14.68 -18.91 -20.90
N LEU A 78 14.83 -19.63 -22.01
CA LEU A 78 13.85 -19.74 -23.09
C LEU A 78 12.52 -20.37 -22.61
N LEU A 79 12.57 -21.35 -21.71
CA LEU A 79 11.37 -21.96 -21.13
C LEU A 79 10.66 -21.03 -20.14
N ASP A 80 11.42 -20.17 -19.46
CA ASP A 80 10.85 -19.22 -18.51
C ASP A 80 10.00 -18.14 -19.21
N LYS A 81 10.34 -17.77 -20.45
CA LYS A 81 9.56 -16.82 -21.25
C LYS A 81 8.13 -17.33 -21.53
N LEU A 82 7.98 -18.64 -21.70
CA LEU A 82 6.68 -19.29 -21.85
C LEU A 82 5.85 -19.20 -20.55
N PHE A 83 6.49 -19.45 -19.40
CA PHE A 83 5.84 -19.43 -18.08
C PHE A 83 5.54 -18.02 -17.57
N ASN A 84 6.25 -16.99 -18.06
CA ASN A 84 6.02 -15.58 -17.72
C ASN A 84 5.01 -14.90 -18.66
N SER A 85 4.33 -15.64 -19.54
CA SER A 85 3.28 -15.05 -20.38
C SER A 85 2.10 -14.55 -19.53
N ARG A 86 1.54 -13.37 -19.86
CA ARG A 86 0.41 -12.77 -19.13
C ARG A 86 -0.78 -13.73 -18.98
N ALA A 87 -1.05 -14.55 -20.00
CA ALA A 87 -2.14 -15.52 -19.98
C ALA A 87 -1.93 -16.60 -18.92
N LEU A 88 -0.73 -17.16 -18.82
CA LEU A 88 -0.37 -18.19 -17.83
C LEU A 88 -0.27 -17.59 -16.41
N LEU A 89 0.26 -16.37 -16.26
CA LEU A 89 0.29 -15.68 -14.97
C LEU A 89 -1.11 -15.36 -14.44
N ASN A 90 -2.04 -14.96 -15.31
CA ASN A 90 -3.44 -14.75 -14.95
C ASN A 90 -4.17 -16.06 -14.60
N LEU A 91 -3.80 -17.17 -15.25
CA LEU A 91 -4.33 -18.49 -14.90
C LEU A 91 -3.78 -18.97 -13.55
N ALA A 92 -2.47 -18.82 -13.33
CA ALA A 92 -1.81 -19.23 -12.09
C ALA A 92 -2.23 -18.39 -10.88
N SER A 93 -2.54 -17.11 -11.07
CA SER A 93 -3.05 -16.25 -9.98
C SER A 93 -4.38 -16.73 -9.41
N ARG A 94 -5.19 -17.45 -10.22
CA ARG A 94 -6.42 -18.12 -9.75
C ARG A 94 -6.13 -19.35 -8.87
N PHE A 95 -4.96 -19.99 -9.04
CA PHE A 95 -4.54 -21.15 -8.24
C PHE A 95 -3.69 -20.75 -7.01
N SER A 96 -3.11 -19.56 -6.99
CA SER A 96 -2.27 -19.08 -5.87
C SER A 96 -3.08 -18.74 -4.60
N ALA A 97 -4.40 -18.66 -4.70
CA ALA A 97 -5.30 -18.41 -3.57
C ALA A 97 -5.28 -19.50 -2.48
N SER A 98 -4.63 -20.66 -2.74
CA SER A 98 -4.56 -21.80 -1.82
C SER A 98 -3.19 -22.02 -1.17
N THR A 99 -2.27 -21.05 -1.24
CA THR A 99 -0.94 -21.17 -0.63
C THR A 99 -1.07 -21.18 0.90
N ASN A 100 -0.65 -22.26 1.55
CA ASN A 100 -0.71 -22.34 3.01
C ASN A 100 0.33 -21.42 3.68
N ALA A 101 0.09 -21.04 4.94
CA ALA A 101 0.96 -20.12 5.68
C ALA A 101 2.42 -20.59 5.80
N LYS A 102 2.66 -21.91 5.82
CA LYS A 102 4.01 -22.50 5.87
C LYS A 102 4.77 -22.31 4.55
N ASP A 103 4.12 -22.57 3.42
CA ASP A 103 4.73 -22.39 2.10
C ASP A 103 5.03 -20.93 1.82
N LEU A 104 4.14 -20.03 2.25
CA LEU A 104 4.31 -18.58 2.16
C LEU A 104 5.49 -18.11 3.02
N GLY A 105 5.63 -18.64 4.24
CA GLY A 105 6.76 -18.34 5.12
C GLY A 105 8.10 -18.80 4.53
N ALA A 106 8.15 -20.02 3.99
CA ALA A 106 9.37 -20.55 3.37
C ALA A 106 9.78 -19.75 2.12
N LEU A 107 8.81 -19.31 1.31
CA LEU A 107 9.06 -18.45 0.15
C LEU A 107 9.59 -17.10 0.58
N THR A 108 8.98 -16.46 1.59
CA THR A 108 9.41 -15.19 2.14
C THR A 108 10.87 -15.23 2.60
N VAL A 109 11.24 -16.23 3.39
CA VAL A 109 12.61 -16.43 3.83
C VAL A 109 13.56 -16.60 2.64
N SER A 110 13.19 -17.41 1.65
CA SER A 110 14.01 -17.63 0.45
C SER A 110 14.24 -16.37 -0.36
N VAL A 111 13.21 -15.51 -0.52
CA VAL A 111 13.35 -14.21 -1.22
C VAL A 111 14.27 -13.27 -0.45
N LEU A 112 14.16 -13.22 0.89
CA LEU A 112 15.03 -12.41 1.73
C LEU A 112 16.47 -12.89 1.79
N GLN A 113 16.74 -14.15 1.47
CA GLN A 113 18.10 -14.70 1.31
C GLN A 113 18.80 -14.14 0.06
N GLY A 114 18.05 -13.64 -0.93
CA GLY A 114 18.60 -13.04 -2.14
C GLY A 114 19.43 -14.01 -2.97
N GLU A 115 20.72 -13.75 -3.12
CA GLU A 115 21.69 -14.56 -3.88
C GLU A 115 21.86 -16.01 -3.34
N GLU A 116 21.53 -16.22 -2.07
CA GLU A 116 21.54 -17.53 -1.43
C GLU A 116 20.17 -18.22 -1.50
N GLY A 117 19.15 -17.48 -1.91
CA GLY A 117 17.78 -17.95 -2.01
C GLY A 117 17.53 -18.83 -3.25
N ARG A 118 16.38 -19.49 -3.26
CA ARG A 118 15.99 -20.39 -4.38
C ARG A 118 15.67 -19.60 -5.66
N GLN A 119 15.37 -18.30 -5.54
CA GLN A 119 15.03 -17.38 -6.63
C GLN A 119 16.25 -16.63 -7.20
N LYS A 120 17.48 -17.06 -6.90
CA LYS A 120 18.72 -16.42 -7.38
C LYS A 120 18.80 -16.25 -8.90
N LYS A 121 18.19 -17.19 -9.66
CA LYS A 121 18.12 -17.16 -11.13
C LYS A 121 17.29 -15.96 -11.61
N GLU A 122 16.14 -15.71 -10.99
CA GLU A 122 15.28 -14.58 -11.33
C GLU A 122 15.94 -13.24 -10.93
N LEU A 123 16.66 -13.22 -9.79
CA LEU A 123 17.46 -12.07 -9.39
C LEU A 123 18.54 -11.74 -10.42
N ALA A 124 19.27 -12.75 -10.89
CA ALA A 124 20.31 -12.58 -11.91
C ALA A 124 19.75 -12.01 -13.22
N LYS A 125 18.56 -12.46 -13.68
CA LYS A 125 17.89 -11.94 -14.87
C LYS A 125 17.50 -10.47 -14.72
N LEU A 126 16.93 -10.09 -13.57
CA LEU A 126 16.60 -8.71 -13.28
C LEU A 126 17.85 -7.83 -13.32
N ILE A 127 18.92 -8.26 -12.66
CA ILE A 127 20.19 -7.53 -12.62
C ILE A 127 20.77 -7.37 -14.01
N GLN A 128 20.83 -8.44 -14.80
CA GLN A 128 21.34 -8.39 -16.18
C GLN A 128 20.55 -7.37 -17.01
N TRP A 129 19.22 -7.39 -16.93
CA TRP A 129 18.39 -6.43 -17.65
C TRP A 129 18.64 -4.99 -17.19
N LEU A 130 18.78 -4.77 -15.88
CA LEU A 130 19.11 -3.44 -15.34
C LEU A 130 20.47 -2.93 -15.81
N GLN A 131 21.49 -3.80 -15.91
CA GLN A 131 22.84 -3.43 -16.36
C GLN A 131 22.93 -3.18 -17.86
N GLU A 132 22.34 -4.06 -18.65
CA GLU A 132 22.54 -4.06 -20.11
C GLU A 132 21.54 -3.16 -20.82
N SER A 133 20.27 -3.20 -20.40
CA SER A 133 19.17 -2.57 -21.13
C SER A 133 18.74 -1.23 -20.53
N TYR A 134 18.51 -1.15 -19.22
CA TYR A 134 17.90 0.03 -18.63
C TYR A 134 18.90 1.04 -18.07
N ARG A 135 19.93 0.58 -17.38
CA ARG A 135 21.03 1.40 -16.81
C ARG A 135 20.53 2.55 -15.94
N PRO A 136 19.85 2.28 -14.83
CA PRO A 136 19.30 3.33 -13.98
C PRO A 136 20.39 4.17 -13.31
N GLU A 137 20.05 5.41 -12.96
CA GLU A 137 20.89 6.28 -12.12
C GLU A 137 20.59 6.05 -10.63
N ILE A 138 19.37 5.57 -10.32
CA ILE A 138 18.92 5.23 -8.97
C ILE A 138 17.93 4.07 -9.02
N ALA A 139 17.94 3.24 -8.00
CA ALA A 139 16.98 2.14 -7.85
C ALA A 139 16.19 2.26 -6.54
N GLN A 140 14.91 1.87 -6.57
CA GLN A 140 14.04 1.81 -5.41
C GLN A 140 13.31 0.48 -5.33
N LEU A 141 13.29 -0.12 -4.14
CA LEU A 141 12.47 -1.26 -3.80
C LEU A 141 11.13 -0.78 -3.23
N THR A 142 10.04 -1.42 -3.62
CA THR A 142 8.69 -1.05 -3.16
C THR A 142 8.47 -1.25 -1.67
N ASN A 143 9.12 -2.25 -1.07
CA ASN A 143 9.01 -2.53 0.36
C ASN A 143 10.16 -3.41 0.87
N SER A 144 10.27 -3.54 2.18
CA SER A 144 11.38 -4.24 2.83
C SER A 144 11.36 -5.78 2.66
N MET A 145 10.30 -6.36 2.09
CA MET A 145 10.29 -7.78 1.71
C MET A 145 11.26 -8.10 0.56
N PHE A 146 11.68 -7.07 -0.21
CA PHE A 146 12.64 -7.19 -1.31
C PHE A 146 14.10 -6.91 -0.92
N LEU A 147 14.37 -6.68 0.35
CA LEU A 147 15.73 -6.39 0.83
C LEU A 147 16.77 -7.46 0.47
N GLY A 148 16.35 -8.72 0.24
CA GLY A 148 17.24 -9.77 -0.26
C GLY A 148 17.88 -9.47 -1.61
N MET A 149 17.26 -8.60 -2.44
CA MET A 149 17.81 -8.19 -3.73
C MET A 149 18.90 -7.10 -3.61
N ALA A 150 18.94 -6.41 -2.47
CA ALA A 150 19.67 -5.14 -2.33
C ALA A 150 21.16 -5.27 -2.59
N ARG A 151 21.80 -6.27 -1.99
CA ARG A 151 23.26 -6.48 -2.09
C ARG A 151 23.72 -6.66 -3.54
N GLU A 152 23.07 -7.56 -4.27
CA GLU A 152 23.45 -7.86 -5.65
C GLU A 152 23.11 -6.70 -6.60
N ILE A 153 21.99 -6.00 -6.40
CA ILE A 153 21.64 -4.81 -7.18
C ILE A 153 22.73 -3.72 -6.98
N LYS A 154 23.10 -3.42 -5.74
CA LYS A 154 24.15 -2.42 -5.47
C LYS A 154 25.50 -2.81 -6.05
N LYS A 155 25.91 -4.07 -5.86
CA LYS A 155 27.17 -4.58 -6.38
C LYS A 155 27.23 -4.49 -7.92
N ALA A 156 26.13 -4.80 -8.58
CA ALA A 156 26.06 -4.84 -10.04
C ALA A 156 25.95 -3.46 -10.68
N LEU A 157 25.16 -2.55 -10.10
CA LEU A 157 24.85 -1.26 -10.69
C LEU A 157 25.73 -0.12 -10.18
N GLY A 158 26.19 -0.19 -8.94
CA GLY A 158 26.97 0.87 -8.30
C GLY A 158 26.21 2.20 -8.15
N VAL A 159 24.86 2.14 -8.12
CA VAL A 159 23.97 3.30 -7.97
C VAL A 159 23.35 3.32 -6.58
N PRO A 160 22.83 4.48 -6.11
CA PRO A 160 22.06 4.53 -4.88
C PRO A 160 20.82 3.61 -4.95
N LEU A 161 20.59 2.89 -3.85
CA LEU A 161 19.45 1.99 -3.71
C LEU A 161 18.64 2.39 -2.48
N LEU A 162 17.38 2.75 -2.69
CA LEU A 162 16.43 3.08 -1.63
C LEU A 162 15.38 1.99 -1.49
N CYS A 163 14.74 1.94 -0.32
CA CYS A 163 13.65 1.02 -0.05
C CYS A 163 12.47 1.78 0.56
N ALA A 164 11.29 1.72 -0.06
CA ALA A 164 10.09 2.19 0.59
C ALA A 164 9.66 1.21 1.69
N VAL A 165 8.95 1.70 2.71
CA VAL A 165 8.31 0.89 3.76
C VAL A 165 6.83 1.20 3.78
N GLN A 166 5.97 0.16 3.66
CA GLN A 166 4.59 0.33 3.24
C GLN A 166 3.56 -0.55 3.98
N GLY A 167 3.86 -1.12 5.15
CA GLY A 167 2.95 -1.96 5.94
C GLY A 167 3.25 -3.45 5.86
N GLU A 168 4.45 -3.82 5.52
CA GLU A 168 4.92 -5.21 5.44
C GLU A 168 5.01 -5.92 6.79
N ASP A 169 5.10 -5.19 7.88
CA ASP A 169 5.07 -5.71 9.26
C ASP A 169 3.77 -6.48 9.54
N ILE A 170 2.66 -6.06 8.95
CA ILE A 170 1.35 -6.72 9.09
C ILE A 170 1.43 -8.12 8.49
N PHE A 171 1.92 -8.25 7.26
CA PHE A 171 2.11 -9.54 6.60
C PHE A 171 3.07 -10.44 7.39
N LEU A 172 4.18 -9.90 7.88
CA LEU A 172 5.16 -10.65 8.67
C LEU A 172 4.58 -11.16 9.99
N SER A 173 3.66 -10.40 10.59
CA SER A 173 3.01 -10.81 11.84
C SER A 173 2.14 -12.06 11.69
N GLU A 174 1.63 -12.32 10.49
CA GLU A 174 0.80 -13.49 10.15
C GLU A 174 1.62 -14.74 9.82
N LEU A 175 2.93 -14.62 9.59
CA LEU A 175 3.77 -15.77 9.30
C LEU A 175 3.88 -16.71 10.51
N VAL A 176 3.92 -18.01 10.23
CA VAL A 176 4.12 -19.05 11.26
C VAL A 176 5.61 -19.19 11.60
N GLU A 177 5.90 -19.58 12.84
CA GLU A 177 7.27 -19.92 13.23
C GLU A 177 7.73 -21.22 12.53
N PRO A 178 9.03 -21.36 12.20
CA PRO A 178 10.15 -20.43 12.51
C PRO A 178 10.33 -19.31 11.46
N TYR A 179 9.49 -19.26 10.41
CA TYR A 179 9.67 -18.35 9.27
C TYR A 179 9.54 -16.88 9.65
N LYS A 180 8.65 -16.56 10.59
CA LYS A 180 8.46 -15.21 11.12
C LYS A 180 9.76 -14.64 11.71
N SER A 181 10.37 -15.39 12.63
CA SER A 181 11.62 -14.99 13.26
C SER A 181 12.78 -14.95 12.27
N GLN A 182 12.85 -15.90 11.33
CA GLN A 182 13.88 -15.93 10.29
C GLN A 182 13.75 -14.75 9.32
N ALA A 183 12.55 -14.44 8.85
CA ALA A 183 12.29 -13.31 7.96
C ALA A 183 12.68 -11.99 8.64
N ARG A 184 12.27 -11.77 9.90
CA ARG A 184 12.63 -10.57 10.65
C ARG A 184 14.14 -10.40 10.82
N ARG A 185 14.86 -11.47 11.11
CA ARG A 185 16.33 -11.45 11.21
C ARG A 185 16.98 -11.08 9.88
N LEU A 186 16.57 -11.74 8.79
CA LEU A 186 17.09 -11.47 7.44
C LEU A 186 16.80 -10.04 6.99
N MET A 187 15.61 -9.50 7.27
CA MET A 187 15.29 -8.12 6.95
C MET A 187 16.24 -7.14 7.65
N ARG A 188 16.52 -7.32 8.95
CA ARG A 188 17.46 -6.50 9.71
C ARG A 188 18.90 -6.60 9.17
N GLU A 189 19.30 -7.79 8.76
CA GLU A 189 20.59 -8.01 8.15
C GLU A 189 20.72 -7.32 6.80
N ARG A 190 19.74 -7.54 5.91
CA ARG A 190 19.71 -7.00 4.54
C ARG A 190 19.39 -5.50 4.49
N ALA A 191 18.75 -4.93 5.51
CA ALA A 191 18.51 -3.50 5.62
C ALA A 191 19.81 -2.66 5.61
N LYS A 192 20.94 -3.27 5.97
CA LYS A 192 22.27 -2.64 5.91
C LYS A 192 22.77 -2.44 4.48
N ASP A 193 22.23 -3.20 3.52
CA ASP A 193 22.62 -3.18 2.12
C ASP A 193 21.94 -2.04 1.33
N VAL A 194 20.96 -1.31 1.91
CA VAL A 194 20.33 -0.13 1.29
C VAL A 194 20.88 1.18 1.85
N ASP A 195 20.84 2.21 1.02
CA ASP A 195 21.37 3.53 1.38
C ASP A 195 20.41 4.32 2.27
N GLY A 196 19.08 4.20 2.02
CA GLY A 196 18.04 4.85 2.80
C GLY A 196 16.66 4.25 2.58
N PHE A 197 15.73 4.70 3.41
CA PHE A 197 14.35 4.23 3.42
C PHE A 197 13.38 5.40 3.23
N ILE A 198 12.23 5.13 2.60
CA ILE A 198 11.16 6.10 2.40
C ILE A 198 9.90 5.58 3.09
N ALA A 199 9.39 6.32 4.07
CA ALA A 199 8.15 6.05 4.78
C ALA A 199 7.08 7.10 4.46
N THR A 200 5.81 6.72 4.52
CA THR A 200 4.69 7.62 4.17
C THR A 200 4.26 8.55 5.32
N SER A 201 4.75 8.34 6.52
CA SER A 201 4.46 9.13 7.72
C SER A 201 5.62 9.05 8.72
N GLN A 202 5.72 10.05 9.61
CA GLN A 202 6.70 10.02 10.68
C GLN A 202 6.47 8.84 11.63
N TYR A 203 5.19 8.58 11.96
CA TYR A 203 4.83 7.39 12.75
C TYR A 203 5.44 6.11 12.17
N TYR A 204 5.31 5.89 10.85
CA TYR A 204 5.77 4.65 10.24
C TYR A 204 7.29 4.63 10.03
N ALA A 205 7.92 5.80 9.84
CA ALA A 205 9.38 5.94 9.83
C ALA A 205 9.99 5.51 11.17
N ASP A 206 9.48 6.04 12.28
CA ASP A 206 9.96 5.71 13.63
C ASP A 206 9.75 4.22 13.93
N PHE A 207 8.57 3.68 13.61
CA PHE A 207 8.26 2.27 13.80
C PHE A 207 9.19 1.35 13.00
N MET A 208 9.42 1.65 11.71
CA MET A 208 10.25 0.81 10.85
C MET A 208 11.74 0.97 11.11
N ALA A 209 12.20 2.12 11.59
CA ALA A 209 13.58 2.28 12.06
C ALA A 209 13.91 1.30 13.20
N ASP A 210 13.02 1.20 14.20
CA ASP A 210 13.14 0.22 15.29
C ASP A 210 12.99 -1.22 14.80
N PHE A 211 11.97 -1.47 13.96
CA PHE A 211 11.67 -2.80 13.43
C PHE A 211 12.82 -3.39 12.64
N LEU A 212 13.44 -2.61 11.75
CA LEU A 212 14.59 -3.00 10.92
C LEU A 212 15.93 -2.81 11.62
N GLN A 213 15.96 -2.15 12.79
CA GLN A 213 17.18 -1.78 13.51
C GLN A 213 18.15 -0.96 12.65
N VAL A 214 17.63 0.06 11.99
CA VAL A 214 18.41 1.03 11.19
C VAL A 214 18.39 2.41 11.82
N PRO A 215 19.43 3.22 11.64
CA PRO A 215 19.46 4.60 12.12
C PRO A 215 18.32 5.43 11.57
N ILE A 216 17.71 6.29 12.40
CA ILE A 216 16.56 7.12 12.00
C ILE A 216 16.93 8.13 10.91
N ASP A 217 18.18 8.57 10.82
CA ASP A 217 18.67 9.48 9.76
C ASP A 217 18.70 8.86 8.37
N LYS A 218 18.57 7.54 8.26
CA LYS A 218 18.32 6.81 7.00
C LYS A 218 16.85 6.79 6.60
N MET A 219 15.92 7.14 7.50
CA MET A 219 14.49 7.20 7.20
C MET A 219 14.12 8.60 6.66
N HIS A 220 13.45 8.63 5.54
CA HIS A 220 12.92 9.85 4.93
C HIS A 220 11.40 9.77 4.87
N VAL A 221 10.73 10.81 5.36
CA VAL A 221 9.28 10.89 5.28
C VAL A 221 8.89 11.58 3.99
N VAL A 222 8.24 10.82 3.11
CA VAL A 222 7.57 11.33 1.92
C VAL A 222 6.09 11.05 2.07
N ARG A 223 5.28 12.09 2.27
CA ARG A 223 3.85 11.93 2.50
C ARG A 223 3.19 11.19 1.35
N LEU A 224 2.27 10.30 1.69
CA LEU A 224 1.45 9.60 0.71
C LEU A 224 0.68 10.60 -0.15
N GLY A 225 0.88 10.56 -1.46
CA GLY A 225 0.13 11.35 -2.42
C GLY A 225 -0.97 10.54 -3.10
N ILE A 226 -2.06 11.21 -3.46
CA ILE A 226 -3.11 10.66 -4.30
C ILE A 226 -3.29 11.52 -5.55
N ASN A 227 -3.66 10.90 -6.64
CA ASN A 227 -4.08 11.61 -7.85
C ASN A 227 -5.42 12.32 -7.58
N LEU A 228 -5.40 13.65 -7.58
CA LEU A 228 -6.57 14.48 -7.26
C LEU A 228 -7.56 14.63 -8.41
N GLN A 229 -7.25 14.14 -9.61
CA GLN A 229 -8.12 14.28 -10.78
C GLN A 229 -9.49 13.61 -10.53
N GLY A 230 -10.55 14.37 -10.70
CA GLY A 230 -11.93 13.92 -10.51
C GLY A 230 -12.41 13.97 -9.05
N HIS A 231 -11.52 14.09 -8.06
CA HIS A 231 -11.89 14.31 -6.68
C HIS A 231 -12.35 15.75 -6.43
N GLY A 232 -13.21 15.95 -5.42
CA GLY A 232 -13.63 17.27 -4.98
C GLY A 232 -14.72 17.94 -5.85
N VAL A 233 -15.35 17.19 -6.73
CA VAL A 233 -16.62 17.61 -7.37
C VAL A 233 -17.68 17.71 -6.29
N GLN A 234 -18.60 18.66 -6.42
CA GLN A 234 -19.61 18.97 -5.40
C GLN A 234 -20.41 17.72 -5.01
N GLN A 235 -20.50 17.44 -3.71
CA GLN A 235 -21.29 16.32 -3.19
C GLN A 235 -22.74 16.47 -3.61
N ASN A 236 -23.30 15.45 -4.27
CA ASN A 236 -24.71 15.41 -4.61
C ASN A 236 -25.46 14.65 -3.50
N LEU A 237 -25.68 15.32 -2.39
CA LEU A 237 -26.47 14.81 -1.25
C LEU A 237 -27.96 15.20 -1.37
N ASN A 238 -28.35 15.89 -2.46
CA ASN A 238 -29.71 16.37 -2.69
C ASN A 238 -30.66 15.17 -2.85
N GLY A 239 -31.64 15.08 -2.00
CA GLY A 239 -32.65 14.01 -1.99
C GLY A 239 -32.38 12.85 -1.04
N ASN A 240 -31.25 12.78 -0.36
CA ASN A 240 -30.99 11.73 0.61
C ASN A 240 -31.54 12.13 1.98
N THR A 241 -32.64 11.50 2.41
CA THR A 241 -33.25 11.71 3.74
C THR A 241 -32.48 11.02 4.86
N LYS A 242 -31.56 10.11 4.52
CA LYS A 242 -30.77 9.32 5.46
C LYS A 242 -29.35 9.85 5.58
N PHE A 243 -28.77 9.78 6.76
CA PHE A 243 -27.36 10.05 6.99
C PHE A 243 -26.54 8.85 6.52
N VAL A 244 -25.67 9.04 5.52
CA VAL A 244 -24.93 7.94 4.88
C VAL A 244 -23.52 7.83 5.49
N ILE A 245 -23.25 6.68 6.10
CA ILE A 245 -21.96 6.29 6.65
C ILE A 245 -21.25 5.42 5.60
N GLY A 246 -20.00 5.71 5.29
CA GLY A 246 -19.19 4.96 4.32
C GLY A 246 -18.10 4.13 4.95
N TYR A 247 -17.80 3.01 4.31
CA TYR A 247 -16.61 2.21 4.53
C TYR A 247 -15.94 1.93 3.18
N LEU A 248 -14.65 2.22 3.04
CA LEU A 248 -13.89 2.00 1.80
C LEU A 248 -12.55 1.36 2.13
N ALA A 249 -12.49 0.04 2.09
CA ALA A 249 -11.27 -0.74 2.27
C ALA A 249 -11.48 -2.19 1.82
N ARG A 250 -10.41 -2.97 1.73
CA ARG A 250 -10.49 -4.42 1.62
C ARG A 250 -11.38 -4.97 2.75
N ILE A 251 -12.26 -5.89 2.42
CA ILE A 251 -13.12 -6.56 3.42
C ILE A 251 -12.32 -7.65 4.11
N CYS A 252 -11.84 -7.37 5.30
CA CYS A 252 -11.09 -8.30 6.14
C CYS A 252 -11.16 -7.87 7.61
N PRO A 253 -10.90 -8.77 8.57
CA PRO A 253 -11.01 -8.49 10.02
C PRO A 253 -10.20 -7.27 10.44
N GLU A 254 -8.99 -7.11 9.91
CA GLU A 254 -8.04 -6.07 10.28
C GLU A 254 -8.54 -4.65 9.91
N LYS A 255 -9.40 -4.54 8.89
CA LYS A 255 -9.99 -3.24 8.46
C LYS A 255 -11.24 -2.85 9.24
N GLY A 256 -11.73 -3.72 10.14
CA GLY A 256 -12.67 -3.38 11.19
C GLY A 256 -14.12 -3.11 10.76
N LEU A 257 -14.59 -3.67 9.61
CA LEU A 257 -15.99 -3.48 9.20
C LEU A 257 -16.98 -3.97 10.28
N HIS A 258 -16.65 -5.02 11.03
CA HIS A 258 -17.46 -5.51 12.14
C HIS A 258 -17.66 -4.45 13.24
N LEU A 259 -16.61 -3.69 13.59
CA LEU A 259 -16.72 -2.58 14.56
C LEU A 259 -17.62 -1.47 14.05
N LEU A 260 -17.56 -1.18 12.75
CA LEU A 260 -18.42 -0.17 12.15
C LEU A 260 -19.88 -0.62 12.10
N VAL A 261 -20.14 -1.90 11.83
CA VAL A 261 -21.51 -2.49 11.87
C VAL A 261 -22.09 -2.45 13.29
N GLU A 262 -21.30 -2.74 14.30
CA GLU A 262 -21.73 -2.60 15.71
C GLU A 262 -22.02 -1.13 16.05
N ALA A 263 -21.16 -0.19 15.65
CA ALA A 263 -21.40 1.24 15.84
C ALA A 263 -22.66 1.71 15.09
N PHE A 264 -22.86 1.24 13.86
CA PHE A 264 -24.05 1.50 13.07
C PHE A 264 -25.31 0.99 13.74
N HIS A 265 -25.30 -0.21 14.33
CA HIS A 265 -26.41 -0.75 15.10
C HIS A 265 -26.76 0.15 16.31
N GLN A 266 -25.76 0.60 17.08
CA GLN A 266 -25.98 1.52 18.21
C GLN A 266 -26.64 2.83 17.76
N LEU A 267 -26.21 3.38 16.62
CA LEU A 267 -26.84 4.59 16.05
C LEU A 267 -28.30 4.34 15.63
N THR A 268 -28.59 3.19 15.00
CA THR A 268 -29.97 2.86 14.58
C THR A 268 -30.91 2.59 15.77
N GLN A 269 -30.40 2.04 16.85
CA GLN A 269 -31.18 1.89 18.09
C GLN A 269 -31.57 3.25 18.70
N LYS A 270 -30.63 4.21 18.68
CA LYS A 270 -30.82 5.53 19.28
C LYS A 270 -31.68 6.46 18.41
N LEU A 271 -31.47 6.45 17.09
CA LEU A 271 -32.00 7.45 16.15
C LEU A 271 -33.10 6.90 15.22
N GLY A 272 -33.35 5.58 15.27
CA GLY A 272 -34.28 4.89 14.39
C GLY A 272 -33.63 4.36 13.10
N LYS A 273 -34.12 3.21 12.61
CA LYS A 273 -33.57 2.49 11.44
C LYS A 273 -33.58 3.29 10.14
N ASN A 274 -34.48 4.26 10.01
CA ASN A 274 -34.63 5.08 8.81
C ASN A 274 -33.73 6.33 8.81
N ALA A 275 -33.07 6.65 9.93
CA ALA A 275 -32.25 7.85 10.02
C ALA A 275 -30.88 7.71 9.35
N THR A 276 -30.37 6.48 9.23
CA THR A 276 -29.00 6.23 8.76
C THR A 276 -28.93 5.11 7.72
N GLN A 277 -27.87 5.12 6.91
CA GLN A 277 -27.52 4.06 5.95
C GLN A 277 -26.03 3.78 6.05
N LEU A 278 -25.62 2.51 6.03
CA LEU A 278 -24.22 2.09 5.94
C LEU A 278 -23.93 1.56 4.54
N LYS A 279 -22.98 2.17 3.86
CA LYS A 279 -22.47 1.74 2.55
C LYS A 279 -21.04 1.24 2.70
N ALA A 280 -20.75 0.04 2.18
CA ALA A 280 -19.40 -0.52 2.16
C ALA A 280 -18.95 -0.79 0.73
N ALA A 281 -17.70 -0.46 0.41
CA ALA A 281 -17.06 -0.78 -0.88
C ALA A 281 -15.64 -1.29 -0.65
N GLY A 282 -15.18 -2.20 -1.51
CA GLY A 282 -13.82 -2.71 -1.52
C GLY A 282 -13.73 -4.19 -1.87
N TYR A 283 -12.52 -4.63 -2.15
CA TYR A 283 -12.22 -6.00 -2.55
C TYR A 283 -12.50 -6.99 -1.41
N LEU A 284 -13.18 -8.09 -1.73
CA LEU A 284 -13.39 -9.25 -0.85
C LEU A 284 -12.58 -10.43 -1.38
N GLY A 285 -11.54 -10.79 -0.66
CA GLY A 285 -10.70 -11.97 -0.96
C GLY A 285 -11.39 -13.27 -0.58
N GLU A 286 -11.02 -14.37 -1.24
CA GLU A 286 -11.56 -15.70 -0.95
C GLU A 286 -11.35 -16.09 0.52
N ARG A 287 -10.17 -15.78 1.06
CA ARG A 287 -9.82 -16.03 2.48
C ARG A 287 -10.76 -15.35 3.45
N ASP A 288 -11.29 -14.19 3.08
CA ASP A 288 -12.08 -13.32 3.96
C ASP A 288 -13.61 -13.48 3.76
N ARG A 289 -14.07 -14.41 2.88
CA ARG A 289 -15.51 -14.65 2.64
C ARG A 289 -16.27 -15.02 3.89
N GLY A 290 -15.74 -15.95 4.70
CA GLY A 290 -16.37 -16.36 5.95
C GLY A 290 -16.54 -15.21 6.94
N TYR A 291 -15.57 -14.29 7.00
CA TYR A 291 -15.70 -13.07 7.79
C TYR A 291 -16.86 -12.20 7.30
N PHE A 292 -16.94 -11.96 5.99
CA PHE A 292 -18.02 -11.14 5.42
C PHE A 292 -19.41 -11.79 5.57
N GLU A 293 -19.52 -13.11 5.38
CA GLU A 293 -20.76 -13.86 5.62
C GLU A 293 -21.26 -13.71 7.06
N ASN A 294 -20.36 -13.71 8.04
CA ASN A 294 -20.72 -13.48 9.43
C ASN A 294 -21.25 -12.05 9.66
N ILE A 295 -20.67 -11.05 9.00
CA ILE A 295 -21.18 -9.67 9.02
C ILE A 295 -22.57 -9.60 8.42
N VAL A 296 -22.82 -10.23 7.29
CA VAL A 296 -24.15 -10.24 6.64
C VAL A 296 -25.18 -10.92 7.55
N LYS A 297 -24.86 -12.06 8.17
CA LYS A 297 -25.72 -12.73 9.16
C LYS A 297 -26.03 -11.83 10.38
N GLN A 298 -25.02 -11.08 10.85
CA GLN A 298 -25.21 -10.13 11.94
C GLN A 298 -26.18 -9.00 11.54
N ILE A 299 -26.02 -8.43 10.35
CA ILE A 299 -26.89 -7.38 9.81
C ILE A 299 -28.32 -7.88 9.67
N ASP A 300 -28.51 -9.11 9.17
CA ASP A 300 -29.82 -9.76 9.07
C ASP A 300 -30.47 -9.96 10.43
N ALA A 301 -29.75 -10.53 11.38
CA ALA A 301 -30.21 -10.74 12.75
C ALA A 301 -30.62 -9.43 13.46
N LEU A 302 -29.98 -8.31 13.13
CA LEU A 302 -30.30 -6.98 13.64
C LEU A 302 -31.45 -6.30 12.87
N GLY A 303 -31.93 -6.91 11.77
CA GLY A 303 -32.97 -6.36 10.89
C GLY A 303 -32.54 -5.06 10.22
N LEU A 304 -31.30 -4.99 9.75
CA LEU A 304 -30.67 -3.80 9.13
C LEU A 304 -30.40 -3.97 7.63
N ASN A 305 -30.94 -5.01 6.98
CA ASN A 305 -30.72 -5.31 5.56
C ASN A 305 -31.06 -4.13 4.64
N ASP A 306 -32.17 -3.43 4.88
CA ASP A 306 -32.58 -2.27 4.06
C ASP A 306 -31.74 -1.02 4.30
N ALA A 307 -30.88 -1.03 5.33
CA ALA A 307 -30.02 0.08 5.70
C ALA A 307 -28.54 -0.20 5.48
N PHE A 308 -28.17 -1.39 4.99
CA PHE A 308 -26.82 -1.78 4.63
C PHE A 308 -26.70 -2.09 3.14
N GLN A 309 -25.64 -1.62 2.51
CA GLN A 309 -25.36 -1.93 1.10
C GLN A 309 -23.87 -2.18 0.88
N TYR A 310 -23.51 -3.33 0.29
CA TYR A 310 -22.18 -3.64 -0.16
C TYR A 310 -22.07 -3.51 -1.67
N TYR A 311 -21.14 -2.67 -2.14
CA TYR A 311 -20.94 -2.33 -3.56
C TYR A 311 -19.92 -3.25 -4.25
N GLY A 312 -19.24 -4.11 -3.50
CA GLY A 312 -18.15 -4.88 -4.06
C GLY A 312 -16.92 -4.02 -4.34
N GLU A 313 -16.11 -4.50 -5.27
CA GLU A 313 -14.96 -3.80 -5.79
C GLU A 313 -15.41 -2.71 -6.77
N VAL A 314 -14.87 -1.51 -6.63
CA VAL A 314 -15.27 -0.34 -7.42
C VAL A 314 -14.13 0.19 -8.29
N THR A 315 -14.44 0.60 -9.50
CA THR A 315 -13.53 1.35 -10.37
C THR A 315 -13.25 2.75 -9.80
N ARG A 316 -12.25 3.47 -10.33
CA ARG A 316 -11.97 4.84 -9.90
C ARG A 316 -13.18 5.76 -9.98
N HIS A 317 -13.91 5.74 -11.09
CA HIS A 317 -15.10 6.57 -11.26
C HIS A 317 -16.20 6.22 -10.25
N GLU A 318 -16.48 4.94 -10.07
CA GLU A 318 -17.46 4.47 -9.09
C GLU A 318 -17.02 4.79 -7.65
N LYS A 319 -15.71 4.71 -7.34
CA LYS A 319 -15.14 5.09 -6.05
C LYS A 319 -15.37 6.57 -5.73
N ILE A 320 -15.12 7.45 -6.69
CA ILE A 320 -15.37 8.90 -6.52
C ILE A 320 -16.87 9.16 -6.31
N ASN A 321 -17.75 8.52 -7.10
CA ASN A 321 -19.20 8.64 -6.93
C ASN A 321 -19.68 8.08 -5.59
N PHE A 322 -19.12 6.95 -5.17
CA PHE A 322 -19.35 6.37 -3.84
C PHE A 322 -19.00 7.37 -2.74
N LEU A 323 -17.77 7.91 -2.76
CA LEU A 323 -17.32 8.89 -1.77
C LEU A 323 -18.21 10.14 -1.77
N ASN A 324 -18.59 10.67 -2.94
CA ASN A 324 -19.49 11.83 -3.04
C ASN A 324 -20.91 11.57 -2.50
N SER A 325 -21.30 10.31 -2.32
CA SER A 325 -22.59 9.92 -1.73
C SER A 325 -22.59 9.82 -0.20
N LEU A 326 -21.44 10.05 0.45
CA LEU A 326 -21.25 9.85 1.88
C LEU A 326 -21.35 11.17 2.66
N HIS A 327 -21.83 11.08 3.91
CA HIS A 327 -21.76 12.14 4.90
C HIS A 327 -20.53 12.04 5.80
N VAL A 328 -20.05 10.82 6.02
CA VAL A 328 -18.85 10.50 6.82
C VAL A 328 -18.25 9.19 6.33
N LEU A 329 -16.93 9.05 6.39
CA LEU A 329 -16.25 7.77 6.17
C LEU A 329 -15.60 7.30 7.48
N SER A 330 -15.69 5.99 7.76
CA SER A 330 -14.92 5.35 8.82
C SER A 330 -14.37 4.01 8.35
N VAL A 331 -13.07 3.82 8.58
CA VAL A 331 -12.37 2.54 8.41
C VAL A 331 -11.66 2.25 9.73
N PRO A 332 -12.37 1.70 10.72
CA PRO A 332 -11.85 1.54 12.08
C PRO A 332 -10.93 0.33 12.18
N THR A 333 -9.74 0.45 11.57
CA THR A 333 -8.74 -0.63 11.55
C THR A 333 -8.42 -1.11 12.97
N THR A 334 -8.25 -2.43 13.14
CA THR A 334 -7.85 -3.03 14.43
C THR A 334 -6.33 -3.06 14.62
N TYR A 335 -5.59 -2.84 13.53
CA TYR A 335 -4.14 -2.68 13.54
C TYR A 335 -3.74 -1.22 13.32
N LYS A 336 -2.49 -0.91 13.61
CA LYS A 336 -1.93 0.44 13.42
C LYS A 336 -1.68 0.71 11.93
N GLU A 337 -2.60 1.38 11.28
CA GLU A 337 -2.56 1.67 9.83
C GLU A 337 -1.32 2.48 9.43
N PRO A 338 -0.52 2.02 8.45
CA PRO A 338 0.69 2.73 8.02
C PRO A 338 0.46 3.87 7.03
N LYS A 339 -0.66 3.87 6.27
CA LYS A 339 -0.86 4.76 5.10
C LYS A 339 -2.12 5.62 5.14
N GLY A 340 -3.29 5.03 5.26
CA GLY A 340 -4.57 5.75 5.27
C GLY A 340 -5.05 6.27 3.90
N LEU A 341 -4.82 5.52 2.80
CA LEU A 341 -5.17 5.93 1.44
C LEU A 341 -6.64 6.33 1.30
N SER A 342 -7.57 5.49 1.73
CA SER A 342 -9.02 5.76 1.63
C SER A 342 -9.46 6.98 2.45
N ILE A 343 -8.71 7.32 3.49
CA ILE A 343 -8.96 8.52 4.29
C ILE A 343 -8.63 9.78 3.49
N LEU A 344 -7.49 9.78 2.81
CA LEU A 344 -7.11 10.88 1.92
C LEU A 344 -8.10 11.03 0.77
N GLU A 345 -8.56 9.94 0.17
CA GLU A 345 -9.57 9.94 -0.89
C GLU A 345 -10.92 10.50 -0.42
N ALA A 346 -11.38 10.14 0.79
CA ALA A 346 -12.59 10.71 1.36
C ALA A 346 -12.45 12.21 1.63
N LEU A 347 -11.35 12.61 2.26
CA LEU A 347 -11.08 14.03 2.55
C LEU A 347 -10.95 14.86 1.26
N ALA A 348 -10.33 14.31 0.20
CA ALA A 348 -10.23 14.97 -1.11
C ALA A 348 -11.62 15.32 -1.70
N ASN A 349 -12.63 14.50 -1.39
CA ASN A 349 -14.04 14.76 -1.77
C ASN A 349 -14.82 15.59 -0.76
N GLY A 350 -14.16 16.11 0.29
CA GLY A 350 -14.83 16.89 1.34
C GLY A 350 -15.67 16.05 2.29
N VAL A 351 -15.45 14.73 2.33
CA VAL A 351 -16.11 13.80 3.27
C VAL A 351 -15.26 13.72 4.54
N PRO A 352 -15.74 14.20 5.69
CA PRO A 352 -15.01 14.08 6.95
C PRO A 352 -14.95 12.65 7.40
N VAL A 353 -13.98 12.34 8.27
CA VAL A 353 -13.73 10.97 8.69
C VAL A 353 -13.77 10.81 10.21
N VAL A 354 -14.13 9.59 10.67
CA VAL A 354 -14.03 9.17 12.07
C VAL A 354 -13.10 7.97 12.14
N GLN A 355 -11.93 8.13 12.78
CA GLN A 355 -10.85 7.14 12.73
C GLN A 355 -10.29 6.83 14.12
N PRO A 356 -9.81 5.60 14.36
CA PRO A 356 -9.17 5.26 15.63
C PRO A 356 -7.85 6.04 15.82
N ARG A 357 -7.56 6.39 17.08
CA ARG A 357 -6.37 7.16 17.47
C ARG A 357 -5.14 6.27 17.53
N HIS A 358 -4.72 5.71 16.39
CA HIS A 358 -3.47 4.94 16.27
C HIS A 358 -2.93 4.96 14.84
N GLY A 359 -1.72 4.40 14.66
CA GLY A 359 -1.06 4.36 13.37
C GLY A 359 -0.82 5.76 12.82
N THR A 360 -0.97 5.92 11.51
CA THR A 360 -0.81 7.21 10.82
C THR A 360 -2.02 8.15 10.96
N PHE A 361 -3.17 7.69 11.45
CA PHE A 361 -4.38 8.52 11.49
C PHE A 361 -4.24 9.81 12.31
N PRO A 362 -3.58 9.81 13.51
CA PRO A 362 -3.33 11.06 14.22
C PRO A 362 -2.53 12.09 13.41
N GLU A 363 -1.49 11.65 12.70
CA GLU A 363 -0.66 12.52 11.85
C GLU A 363 -1.46 13.07 10.66
N LEU A 364 -2.25 12.22 9.99
CA LEU A 364 -3.11 12.63 8.88
C LEU A 364 -4.17 13.66 9.31
N LEU A 365 -4.86 13.40 10.41
CA LEU A 365 -5.94 14.28 10.85
C LEU A 365 -5.41 15.57 11.49
N LEU A 366 -4.24 15.56 12.11
CA LEU A 366 -3.56 16.77 12.55
C LEU A 366 -3.19 17.66 11.35
N SER A 367 -2.68 17.05 10.27
CA SER A 367 -2.23 17.76 9.07
C SER A 367 -3.37 18.32 8.23
N THR A 368 -4.51 17.60 8.16
CA THR A 368 -5.64 17.96 7.30
C THR A 368 -6.76 18.68 8.04
N GLY A 369 -6.94 18.42 9.32
CA GLY A 369 -8.06 18.93 10.11
C GLY A 369 -9.43 18.34 9.70
N GLY A 370 -9.44 17.19 8.98
CA GLY A 370 -10.63 16.69 8.29
C GLY A 370 -11.43 15.61 9.02
N GLY A 371 -11.27 15.45 10.34
CA GLY A 371 -11.99 14.36 11.01
C GLY A 371 -11.90 14.34 12.53
N ILE A 372 -12.43 13.27 13.10
CA ILE A 372 -12.46 13.00 14.54
C ILE A 372 -11.67 11.74 14.84
N LEU A 373 -10.79 11.80 15.83
CA LEU A 373 -10.07 10.65 16.37
C LEU A 373 -10.82 10.08 17.58
N VAL A 374 -11.06 8.77 17.55
CA VAL A 374 -11.77 8.02 18.58
C VAL A 374 -10.91 6.94 19.21
N GLU A 375 -11.35 6.38 20.33
CA GLU A 375 -10.68 5.27 21.00
C GLU A 375 -10.59 4.04 20.07
N PRO A 376 -9.42 3.42 19.89
CA PRO A 376 -9.25 2.22 19.09
C PRO A 376 -10.08 1.03 19.62
N ASN A 377 -10.53 0.17 18.69
CA ASN A 377 -11.32 -1.05 18.99
C ASN A 377 -12.60 -0.81 19.80
N SER A 378 -13.19 0.38 19.72
CA SER A 378 -14.40 0.77 20.42
C SER A 378 -15.53 1.14 19.45
N SER A 379 -16.46 0.24 19.19
CA SER A 379 -17.66 0.50 18.39
C SER A 379 -18.49 1.66 18.98
N LYS A 380 -18.53 1.78 20.33
CA LYS A 380 -19.18 2.88 21.03
C LYS A 380 -18.53 4.24 20.69
N ALA A 381 -17.20 4.33 20.76
CA ALA A 381 -16.49 5.57 20.44
C ALA A 381 -16.65 5.97 18.96
N ILE A 382 -16.69 4.97 18.06
CA ILE A 382 -16.99 5.19 16.64
C ILE A 382 -18.41 5.73 16.48
N ALA A 383 -19.40 5.14 17.13
CA ALA A 383 -20.79 5.60 17.10
C ALA A 383 -20.94 7.04 17.60
N GLU A 384 -20.33 7.37 18.74
CA GLU A 384 -20.34 8.73 19.33
C GLU A 384 -19.68 9.75 18.37
N GLY A 385 -18.57 9.39 17.76
CA GLY A 385 -17.88 10.26 16.78
C GLY A 385 -18.72 10.52 15.52
N ILE A 386 -19.41 9.48 15.02
CA ILE A 386 -20.31 9.59 13.85
C ILE A 386 -21.57 10.40 14.24
N GLU A 387 -22.17 10.13 15.40
CA GLU A 387 -23.33 10.84 15.90
C GLU A 387 -23.07 12.35 15.99
N LYS A 388 -21.88 12.75 16.50
CA LYS A 388 -21.48 14.14 16.58
C LYS A 388 -21.52 14.81 15.21
N LEU A 389 -21.03 14.13 14.16
CA LEU A 389 -21.08 14.67 12.80
C LEU A 389 -22.47 14.63 12.17
N MET A 390 -23.33 13.72 12.63
CA MET A 390 -24.72 13.63 12.18
C MET A 390 -25.56 14.80 12.75
N LEU A 391 -25.40 15.10 14.03
CA LEU A 391 -26.19 16.11 14.74
C LEU A 391 -25.69 17.53 14.48
N ASP A 392 -24.40 17.71 14.19
CA ASP A 392 -23.78 19.00 13.92
C ASP A 392 -23.36 19.12 12.44
N ALA A 393 -24.30 19.61 11.61
CA ALA A 393 -24.09 19.78 10.18
C ALA A 393 -23.01 20.82 9.85
N GLU A 394 -22.86 21.85 10.70
CA GLU A 394 -21.85 22.89 10.50
C GLU A 394 -20.44 22.35 10.79
N LEU A 395 -20.26 21.61 11.90
CA LEU A 395 -19.01 20.91 12.18
C LEU A 395 -18.64 19.94 11.06
N ARG A 396 -19.61 19.15 10.59
CA ARG A 396 -19.40 18.21 9.47
C ARG A 396 -18.89 18.94 8.23
N LYS A 397 -19.52 20.04 7.86
CA LYS A 397 -19.12 20.88 6.72
C LYS A 397 -17.73 21.47 6.90
N GLN A 398 -17.43 22.02 8.08
CA GLN A 398 -16.11 22.58 8.40
C GLN A 398 -15.00 21.55 8.33
N LEU A 399 -15.21 20.35 8.89
CA LEU A 399 -14.22 19.27 8.82
C LEU A 399 -14.03 18.77 7.39
N GLY A 400 -15.11 18.64 6.61
CA GLY A 400 -15.03 18.28 5.20
C GLY A 400 -14.21 19.29 4.38
N GLN A 401 -14.45 20.57 4.57
CA GLN A 401 -13.71 21.65 3.89
C GLN A 401 -12.24 21.70 4.30
N LYS A 402 -11.95 21.61 5.60
CA LYS A 402 -10.57 21.55 6.11
C LYS A 402 -9.84 20.34 5.56
N GLY A 403 -10.48 19.16 5.58
CA GLY A 403 -9.93 17.94 5.04
C GLY A 403 -9.58 18.07 3.57
N LYS A 404 -10.51 18.55 2.73
CA LYS A 404 -10.30 18.77 1.30
C LYS A 404 -9.13 19.73 1.03
N SER A 405 -9.11 20.88 1.67
CA SER A 405 -8.03 21.87 1.52
C SER A 405 -6.69 21.33 2.02
N GLY A 406 -6.69 20.55 3.12
CA GLY A 406 -5.50 19.92 3.66
C GLY A 406 -4.91 18.88 2.71
N VAL A 407 -5.74 18.02 2.10
CA VAL A 407 -5.30 17.04 1.12
C VAL A 407 -4.76 17.71 -0.14
N GLN A 408 -5.46 18.70 -0.68
CA GLN A 408 -5.00 19.44 -1.86
C GLN A 408 -3.65 20.11 -1.65
N ARG A 409 -3.39 20.61 -0.45
CA ARG A 409 -2.14 21.31 -0.11
C ARG A 409 -0.97 20.37 0.18
N LEU A 410 -1.19 19.15 0.69
CA LEU A 410 -0.13 18.34 1.30
C LEU A 410 -0.02 16.92 0.76
N PHE A 411 -1.03 16.41 0.04
CA PHE A 411 -1.16 14.97 -0.25
C PHE A 411 -1.50 14.69 -1.73
N SER A 412 -1.04 15.55 -2.66
CA SER A 412 -1.13 15.23 -4.08
C SER A 412 0.02 14.29 -4.51
N ASP A 413 -0.21 13.51 -5.56
CA ASP A 413 0.80 12.69 -6.22
C ASP A 413 1.98 13.53 -6.76
N GLU A 414 1.71 14.76 -7.19
CA GLU A 414 2.73 15.70 -7.66
C GLU A 414 3.68 16.12 -6.53
N LEU A 415 3.15 16.45 -5.34
CA LEU A 415 3.97 16.76 -4.16
C LEU A 415 4.74 15.55 -3.64
N MET A 416 4.13 14.36 -3.69
CA MET A 416 4.81 13.12 -3.36
C MET A 416 6.00 12.87 -4.28
N ALA A 417 5.82 13.08 -5.60
CA ALA A 417 6.90 12.94 -6.56
C ALA A 417 8.02 13.97 -6.34
N GLU A 418 7.70 15.23 -6.04
CA GLU A 418 8.67 16.28 -5.70
C GLU A 418 9.53 15.88 -4.49
N ALA A 419 8.88 15.54 -3.39
CA ALA A 419 9.59 15.11 -2.18
C ALA A 419 10.42 13.83 -2.41
N THR A 420 9.95 12.90 -3.25
CA THR A 420 10.72 11.71 -3.63
C THR A 420 11.97 12.09 -4.42
N VAL A 421 11.86 13.02 -5.38
CA VAL A 421 12.98 13.53 -6.17
C VAL A 421 14.03 14.20 -5.28
N GLU A 422 13.62 14.98 -4.28
CA GLU A 422 14.54 15.60 -3.32
C GLU A 422 15.35 14.52 -2.55
N VAL A 423 14.68 13.45 -2.11
CA VAL A 423 15.37 12.32 -1.46
C VAL A 423 16.35 11.66 -2.44
N TYR A 424 15.95 11.43 -3.69
CA TYR A 424 16.82 10.82 -4.70
C TYR A 424 18.06 11.67 -4.97
N GLN A 425 17.89 12.98 -5.15
CA GLN A 425 19.00 13.92 -5.40
C GLN A 425 20.01 13.94 -4.26
N LYS A 426 19.54 13.85 -2.99
CA LYS A 426 20.41 13.75 -1.81
C LYS A 426 21.37 12.54 -1.89
N TYR A 427 20.89 11.39 -2.37
CA TYR A 427 21.72 10.19 -2.50
C TYR A 427 22.59 10.18 -3.75
N LEU A 428 22.12 10.75 -4.85
CA LEU A 428 22.93 10.93 -6.06
C LEU A 428 24.13 11.83 -5.79
N ALA A 429 23.93 12.99 -5.16
CA ALA A 429 25.01 13.90 -4.79
C ALA A 429 26.06 13.25 -3.86
N ARG A 430 25.63 12.42 -2.92
CA ARG A 430 26.57 11.66 -2.05
C ARG A 430 27.38 10.63 -2.84
N SER A 431 26.76 9.94 -3.79
CA SER A 431 27.42 8.96 -4.66
C SER A 431 28.48 9.61 -5.53
N ASP A 432 28.17 10.77 -6.12
CA ASP A 432 29.11 11.50 -6.96
C ASP A 432 30.30 12.06 -6.16
N ALA A 433 30.04 12.62 -4.97
CA ALA A 433 31.09 13.09 -4.07
C ALA A 433 32.04 11.94 -3.67
N PHE A 434 31.50 10.75 -3.39
CA PHE A 434 32.31 9.57 -3.06
C PHE A 434 33.17 9.12 -4.26
N ARG A 435 32.59 9.07 -5.45
CA ARG A 435 33.33 8.74 -6.69
C ARG A 435 34.46 9.72 -6.94
N HIS A 436 34.21 11.02 -6.86
CA HIS A 436 35.25 12.04 -7.05
C HIS A 436 36.38 11.92 -6.02
N SER A 437 36.08 11.70 -4.74
CA SER A 437 37.11 11.52 -3.70
C SER A 437 37.93 10.25 -3.90
N TYR A 438 37.32 9.17 -4.34
CA TYR A 438 38.01 7.90 -4.61
C TYR A 438 38.97 8.03 -5.80
N PHE A 439 38.55 8.65 -6.90
CA PHE A 439 39.42 8.86 -8.05
C PHE A 439 40.52 9.89 -7.79
N ALA A 440 40.27 10.93 -6.98
CA ALA A 440 41.27 11.86 -6.53
C ALA A 440 42.36 11.21 -5.66
N ALA A 441 41.95 10.33 -4.74
CA ALA A 441 42.87 9.56 -3.90
C ALA A 441 43.67 8.51 -4.71
N ALA A 442 43.08 7.91 -5.74
CA ALA A 442 43.74 6.93 -6.59
C ALA A 442 44.70 7.59 -7.63
N ALA A 443 44.56 8.89 -7.87
CA ALA A 443 45.43 9.69 -8.79
C ALA A 443 46.57 10.42 -8.06
N SER A 444 46.66 10.31 -6.74
CA SER A 444 47.81 10.86 -5.96
C SER A 444 48.94 9.82 -5.96
N PRO A 445 50.14 10.17 -6.40
CA PRO A 445 51.28 9.24 -6.56
C PRO A 445 51.82 8.72 -5.22
#